data_cb6ed62a6a363973d8c455bdebf9b3c1
#
_entry.id   cb6ed62a6a363973d8c455bdebf9b3c1
#
_cell.length_a   1.000
_cell.length_b   1.000
_cell.length_c   1.000
_cell.angle_alpha   90.00
_cell.angle_beta   90.00
_cell.angle_gamma   90.00
#
_symmetry.space_group_name_H-M   'P 1'
#
loop_
_entity.id
_entity.type
_entity.pdbx_description
1 polymer ?
#
loop_
_entity_poly.entity_id
_entity_poly.type
_entity_poly.pdbx_seq_one_letter_code
_entity_poly.pdbx_strand_id
1 'polypeptide(L)'
;MEETLEETPEVTEEVTETPEANPWEEKYNAEHDSYLRLAADYDNFRKRTVKEKEASYGNGRADTVGKLLPVYDNLERALNQPTEDAAYKKGVEMTMNELVKILGTLGVEIFGSAGDAFDPNLHNAVMHIDDESLAENTISQVFQKGFKLGDKVIRFAMVQVAN
;
A
#
# COMPACT_ATOMS: atom_id res chain seq x y z
N MET A 1 48.90 -25.50 -89.30
CA MET A 1 48.70 -26.52 -88.26
C MET A 1 48.94 -25.83 -86.97
N GLU A 2 47.94 -25.20 -86.42
CA GLU A 2 47.98 -24.45 -85.14
C GLU A 2 47.47 -25.38 -84.07
N GLU A 3 48.31 -25.54 -83.06
CA GLU A 3 47.99 -26.34 -81.87
C GLU A 3 47.53 -25.36 -80.75
N THR A 4 46.29 -25.38 -80.46
CA THR A 4 45.66 -24.57 -79.39
C THR A 4 45.88 -25.26 -78.06
N LEU A 5 46.62 -24.61 -77.19
CA LEU A 5 46.78 -25.00 -75.78
C LEU A 5 45.51 -24.54 -75.01
N GLU A 6 44.80 -25.51 -74.46
CA GLU A 6 43.70 -25.26 -73.51
C GLU A 6 44.27 -24.92 -72.12
N GLU A 7 44.00 -23.70 -71.64
CA GLU A 7 44.23 -23.31 -70.26
C GLU A 7 43.09 -23.82 -69.40
N THR A 8 43.36 -24.68 -68.44
CA THR A 8 42.45 -25.07 -67.33
C THR A 8 42.45 -24.00 -66.26
N PRO A 9 41.33 -23.51 -65.82
CA PRO A 9 41.27 -22.56 -64.68
C PRO A 9 41.54 -23.30 -63.36
N GLU A 10 42.54 -22.84 -62.67
CA GLU A 10 42.88 -23.21 -61.31
C GLU A 10 41.79 -22.68 -60.32
N VAL A 11 41.03 -23.61 -59.76
CA VAL A 11 40.03 -23.31 -58.76
C VAL A 11 40.80 -23.09 -57.44
N THR A 12 40.96 -21.81 -57.06
CA THR A 12 41.38 -21.45 -55.72
C THR A 12 40.24 -21.73 -54.73
N GLU A 13 40.36 -22.81 -53.98
CA GLU A 13 39.51 -23.02 -52.78
C GLU A 13 39.87 -21.96 -51.76
N GLU A 14 38.97 -21.00 -51.59
CA GLU A 14 38.96 -20.01 -50.49
C GLU A 14 38.59 -20.76 -49.22
N VAL A 15 39.61 -21.16 -48.45
CA VAL A 15 39.40 -21.73 -47.11
C VAL A 15 38.88 -20.61 -46.20
N THR A 16 37.59 -20.56 -46.06
CA THR A 16 36.94 -19.76 -45.02
C THR A 16 37.32 -20.36 -43.65
N GLU A 17 38.39 -19.87 -43.03
CA GLU A 17 38.68 -20.13 -41.64
C GLU A 17 37.56 -19.52 -40.81
N THR A 18 36.64 -20.35 -40.32
CA THR A 18 35.72 -20.01 -39.23
C THR A 18 36.61 -19.72 -38.02
N PRO A 19 36.55 -18.52 -37.42
CA PRO A 19 37.37 -18.21 -36.24
C PRO A 19 37.02 -19.21 -35.14
N GLU A 20 37.98 -20.00 -34.70
CA GLU A 20 37.84 -20.88 -33.54
C GLU A 20 37.38 -20.02 -32.36
N ALA A 21 36.20 -20.33 -31.83
CA ALA A 21 35.61 -19.60 -30.70
C ALA A 21 36.63 -19.62 -29.53
N ASN A 22 37.07 -18.44 -29.11
CA ASN A 22 38.01 -18.31 -28.00
C ASN A 22 37.30 -18.77 -26.68
N PRO A 23 37.76 -19.87 -26.05
CA PRO A 23 37.10 -20.42 -24.86
C PRO A 23 37.10 -19.43 -23.67
N TRP A 24 37.95 -18.42 -23.67
CA TRP A 24 38.00 -17.38 -22.67
C TRP A 24 36.92 -16.31 -22.92
N GLU A 25 36.57 -16.05 -24.16
CA GLU A 25 35.53 -15.12 -24.54
C GLU A 25 34.16 -15.68 -24.18
N GLU A 26 33.92 -16.96 -24.41
CA GLU A 26 32.69 -17.65 -23.97
C GLU A 26 32.53 -17.62 -22.45
N LYS A 27 33.59 -17.91 -21.70
CA LYS A 27 33.55 -17.82 -20.23
C LYS A 27 33.31 -16.39 -19.74
N TYR A 28 34.00 -15.41 -20.36
CA TYR A 28 33.79 -14.01 -20.01
C TYR A 28 32.34 -13.58 -20.24
N ASN A 29 31.76 -13.92 -21.38
CA ASN A 29 30.39 -13.58 -21.71
C ASN A 29 29.41 -14.25 -20.75
N ALA A 30 29.62 -15.52 -20.40
CA ALA A 30 28.76 -16.23 -19.44
C ALA A 30 28.83 -15.62 -18.03
N GLU A 31 30.03 -15.24 -17.56
CA GLU A 31 30.19 -14.58 -16.27
C GLU A 31 29.65 -13.15 -16.29
N HIS A 32 29.83 -12.42 -17.38
CA HIS A 32 29.27 -11.08 -17.57
C HIS A 32 27.74 -11.10 -17.56
N ASP A 33 27.12 -12.05 -18.26
CA ASP A 33 25.65 -12.22 -18.24
C ASP A 33 25.15 -12.61 -16.85
N SER A 34 25.88 -13.47 -16.15
CA SER A 34 25.56 -13.84 -14.76
C SER A 34 25.66 -12.62 -13.83
N TYR A 35 26.69 -11.79 -14.01
CA TYR A 35 26.85 -10.54 -13.26
C TYR A 35 25.72 -9.55 -13.53
N LEU A 36 25.34 -9.35 -14.79
CA LEU A 36 24.25 -8.46 -15.16
C LEU A 36 22.92 -8.95 -14.56
N ARG A 37 22.69 -10.26 -14.59
CA ARG A 37 21.49 -10.85 -13.97
C ARG A 37 21.50 -10.63 -12.45
N LEU A 38 22.63 -10.92 -11.79
CA LEU A 38 22.77 -10.70 -10.34
C LEU A 38 22.58 -9.22 -9.96
N ALA A 39 23.13 -8.30 -10.76
CA ALA A 39 22.95 -6.87 -10.53
C ALA A 39 21.48 -6.45 -10.65
N ALA A 40 20.77 -6.97 -11.65
CA ALA A 40 19.33 -6.72 -11.81
C ALA A 40 18.51 -7.31 -10.66
N ASP A 41 18.82 -8.54 -10.24
CA ASP A 41 18.15 -9.20 -9.11
C ASP A 41 18.40 -8.46 -7.80
N TYR A 42 19.63 -7.96 -7.59
CA TYR A 42 19.98 -7.16 -6.42
C TYR A 42 19.22 -5.82 -6.40
N ASP A 43 19.10 -5.14 -7.54
CA ASP A 43 18.33 -3.89 -7.63
C ASP A 43 16.84 -4.11 -7.34
N ASN A 44 16.28 -5.19 -7.89
CA ASN A 44 14.91 -5.61 -7.61
C ASN A 44 14.71 -5.96 -6.12
N PHE A 45 15.64 -6.72 -5.54
CA PHE A 45 15.64 -7.04 -4.11
C PHE A 45 15.69 -5.78 -3.26
N ARG A 46 16.59 -4.86 -3.56
CA ARG A 46 16.73 -3.59 -2.83
C ARG A 46 15.44 -2.77 -2.87
N LYS A 47 14.83 -2.61 -4.05
CA LYS A 47 13.56 -1.89 -4.22
C LYS A 47 12.43 -2.54 -3.41
N ARG A 48 12.35 -3.88 -3.44
CA ARG A 48 11.37 -4.63 -2.68
C ARG A 48 11.58 -4.48 -1.17
N THR A 49 12.81 -4.63 -0.70
CA THR A 49 13.13 -4.52 0.74
C THR A 49 12.79 -3.14 1.31
N VAL A 50 13.02 -2.05 0.55
CA VAL A 50 12.61 -0.71 0.98
C VAL A 50 11.11 -0.64 1.17
N LYS A 51 10.33 -1.11 0.18
CA LYS A 51 8.86 -1.13 0.27
C LYS A 51 8.34 -1.99 1.42
N GLU A 52 8.94 -3.18 1.62
CA GLU A 52 8.57 -4.08 2.73
C GLU A 52 8.86 -3.45 4.10
N LYS A 53 9.98 -2.72 4.22
CA LYS A 53 10.33 -2.01 5.43
C LYS A 53 9.32 -0.89 5.75
N GLU A 54 8.97 -0.07 4.76
CA GLU A 54 7.98 0.99 4.90
C GLU A 54 6.60 0.42 5.28
N ALA A 55 6.18 -0.65 4.60
CA ALA A 55 4.94 -1.35 4.91
C ALA A 55 4.94 -1.95 6.33
N SER A 56 6.08 -2.51 6.78
CA SER A 56 6.23 -3.05 8.13
C SER A 56 6.09 -1.98 9.21
N TYR A 57 6.69 -0.81 9.01
CA TYR A 57 6.52 0.34 9.92
C TYR A 57 5.06 0.82 9.96
N GLY A 58 4.42 0.93 8.80
CA GLY A 58 3.00 1.30 8.71
C GLY A 58 2.10 0.29 9.43
N ASN A 59 2.36 -1.00 9.25
CA ASN A 59 1.63 -2.08 9.91
C ASN A 59 1.79 -2.05 11.42
N GLY A 60 3.01 -1.89 11.93
CA GLY A 60 3.28 -1.79 13.36
C GLY A 60 2.58 -0.59 14.02
N ARG A 61 2.59 0.57 13.34
CA ARG A 61 1.85 1.76 13.78
C ARG A 61 0.34 1.51 13.82
N ALA A 62 -0.22 0.95 12.75
CA ALA A 62 -1.65 0.65 12.68
C ALA A 62 -2.09 -0.32 13.78
N ASP A 63 -1.30 -1.37 14.04
CA ASP A 63 -1.59 -2.34 15.11
C ASP A 63 -1.55 -1.69 16.49
N THR A 64 -0.54 -0.83 16.74
CA THR A 64 -0.43 -0.10 18.00
C THR A 64 -1.60 0.85 18.22
N VAL A 65 -1.95 1.63 17.20
CA VAL A 65 -3.11 2.52 17.26
C VAL A 65 -4.39 1.71 17.49
N GLY A 66 -4.58 0.60 16.77
CA GLY A 66 -5.75 -0.27 16.93
C GLY A 66 -5.97 -0.71 18.38
N LYS A 67 -4.89 -1.01 19.10
CA LYS A 67 -4.95 -1.37 20.53
C LYS A 67 -5.29 -0.20 21.46
N LEU A 68 -5.12 1.04 21.02
CA LEU A 68 -5.47 2.25 21.77
C LEU A 68 -6.91 2.73 21.50
N LEU A 69 -7.56 2.28 20.42
CA LEU A 69 -8.90 2.73 20.08
C LEU A 69 -9.97 2.53 21.17
N PRO A 70 -9.92 1.48 22.02
CA PRO A 70 -10.85 1.37 23.15
C PRO A 70 -10.77 2.53 24.14
N VAL A 71 -9.60 3.18 24.26
CA VAL A 71 -9.44 4.38 25.10
C VAL A 71 -10.21 5.56 24.50
N TYR A 72 -10.09 5.73 23.17
CA TYR A 72 -10.87 6.72 22.43
C TYR A 72 -12.39 6.50 22.64
N ASP A 73 -12.87 5.27 22.42
CA ASP A 73 -14.28 4.94 22.57
C ASP A 73 -14.82 5.20 23.99
N ASN A 74 -13.99 4.94 25.01
CA ASN A 74 -14.35 5.22 26.40
C ASN A 74 -14.42 6.72 26.69
N LEU A 75 -13.50 7.52 26.16
CA LEU A 75 -13.53 8.98 26.28
C LEU A 75 -14.73 9.57 25.55
N GLU A 76 -15.03 9.09 24.34
CA GLU A 76 -16.22 9.51 23.59
C GLU A 76 -17.50 9.19 24.34
N ARG A 77 -17.60 8.00 24.93
CA ARG A 77 -18.72 7.61 25.78
C ARG A 77 -18.85 8.49 27.01
N ALA A 78 -17.71 8.84 27.67
CA ALA A 78 -17.72 9.71 28.84
C ALA A 78 -18.19 11.13 28.50
N LEU A 79 -17.84 11.66 27.32
CA LEU A 79 -18.30 12.96 26.83
C LEU A 79 -19.80 13.00 26.54
N ASN A 80 -20.37 11.87 26.09
CA ASN A 80 -21.77 11.73 25.76
C ASN A 80 -22.66 11.47 26.99
N GLN A 81 -22.07 11.22 28.18
CA GLN A 81 -22.84 11.09 29.41
C GLN A 81 -23.29 12.46 29.92
N PRO A 82 -24.58 12.56 30.31
CA PRO A 82 -25.06 13.77 30.95
C PRO A 82 -24.37 13.96 32.30
N THR A 83 -23.82 15.15 32.53
CA THR A 83 -23.20 15.53 33.80
C THR A 83 -23.46 17.02 34.07
N GLU A 84 -23.71 17.35 35.33
CA GLU A 84 -23.82 18.74 35.78
C GLU A 84 -22.45 19.34 36.16
N ASP A 85 -21.40 18.50 36.27
CA ASP A 85 -20.02 18.97 36.57
C ASP A 85 -19.35 19.44 35.28
N ALA A 86 -19.42 20.74 35.03
CA ALA A 86 -18.83 21.38 33.88
C ALA A 86 -17.28 21.30 33.88
N ALA A 87 -16.65 21.27 35.08
CA ALA A 87 -15.20 21.17 35.21
C ALA A 87 -14.71 19.77 34.80
N TYR A 88 -15.42 18.73 35.24
CA TYR A 88 -15.15 17.35 34.82
C TYR A 88 -15.32 17.18 33.30
N LYS A 89 -16.45 17.64 32.74
CA LYS A 89 -16.72 17.55 31.31
C LYS A 89 -15.62 18.22 30.50
N LYS A 90 -15.22 19.42 30.89
CA LYS A 90 -14.13 20.16 30.24
C LYS A 90 -12.79 19.41 30.31
N GLY A 91 -12.48 18.77 31.43
CA GLY A 91 -11.27 17.96 31.59
C GLY A 91 -11.24 16.77 30.63
N VAL A 92 -12.34 16.05 30.50
CA VAL A 92 -12.47 14.92 29.56
C VAL A 92 -12.36 15.40 28.11
N GLU A 93 -13.01 16.52 27.78
CA GLU A 93 -12.94 17.13 26.44
C GLU A 93 -11.52 17.53 26.05
N MET A 94 -10.77 18.16 26.98
CA MET A 94 -9.37 18.49 26.75
C MET A 94 -8.50 17.24 26.50
N THR A 95 -8.74 16.17 27.26
CA THR A 95 -8.03 14.89 27.10
C THR A 95 -8.35 14.25 25.74
N MET A 96 -9.62 14.27 25.33
CA MET A 96 -10.05 13.77 24.03
C MET A 96 -9.42 14.57 22.89
N ASN A 97 -9.43 15.89 22.97
CA ASN A 97 -8.84 16.76 21.96
C ASN A 97 -7.33 16.52 21.82
N GLU A 98 -6.62 16.33 22.94
CA GLU A 98 -5.19 16.00 22.88
C GLU A 98 -4.94 14.62 22.27
N LEU A 99 -5.75 13.61 22.59
CA LEU A 99 -5.66 12.29 21.96
C LEU A 99 -5.89 12.37 20.44
N VAL A 100 -6.92 13.10 19.99
CA VAL A 100 -7.21 13.31 18.56
C VAL A 100 -6.02 14.00 17.86
N LYS A 101 -5.44 15.01 18.51
CA LYS A 101 -4.26 15.70 17.98
C LYS A 101 -3.05 14.77 17.85
N ILE A 102 -2.78 13.94 18.86
CA ILE A 102 -1.71 12.93 18.81
C ILE A 102 -1.96 11.94 17.67
N LEU A 103 -3.18 11.42 17.53
CA LEU A 103 -3.53 10.52 16.42
C LEU A 103 -3.29 11.19 15.07
N GLY A 104 -3.66 12.47 14.91
CA GLY A 104 -3.39 13.25 13.70
C GLY A 104 -1.89 13.39 13.41
N THR A 105 -1.03 13.63 14.42
CA THR A 105 0.44 13.69 14.22
C THR A 105 1.02 12.33 13.81
N LEU A 106 0.38 11.25 14.18
CA LEU A 106 0.72 9.90 13.72
C LEU A 106 0.20 9.59 12.33
N GLY A 107 -0.50 10.52 11.67
CA GLY A 107 -1.10 10.35 10.35
C GLY A 107 -2.36 9.50 10.36
N VAL A 108 -3.01 9.37 11.51
CA VAL A 108 -4.29 8.68 11.66
C VAL A 108 -5.42 9.64 11.41
N GLU A 109 -6.32 9.29 10.50
CA GLU A 109 -7.54 10.03 10.19
C GLU A 109 -8.75 9.32 10.79
N ILE A 110 -9.66 10.12 11.37
CA ILE A 110 -10.93 9.67 11.93
C ILE A 110 -12.01 9.93 10.90
N PHE A 111 -12.88 8.95 10.65
CA PHE A 111 -13.95 9.08 9.68
C PHE A 111 -15.26 8.44 10.18
N GLY A 112 -16.32 8.64 9.39
CA GLY A 112 -17.68 8.24 9.70
C GLY A 112 -18.40 9.34 10.48
N SER A 113 -19.16 10.17 9.79
CA SER A 113 -20.03 11.18 10.39
C SER A 113 -21.45 10.99 9.89
N ALA A 114 -22.43 11.35 10.71
CA ALA A 114 -23.81 11.37 10.25
C ALA A 114 -23.96 12.39 9.11
N GLY A 115 -24.65 12.00 8.05
CA GLY A 115 -24.79 12.77 6.82
C GLY A 115 -23.75 12.43 5.74
N ASP A 116 -22.69 11.66 6.04
CA ASP A 116 -21.75 11.19 5.03
C ASP A 116 -22.39 10.10 4.14
N ALA A 117 -21.91 9.97 2.91
CA ALA A 117 -22.29 8.86 2.04
C ALA A 117 -21.66 7.55 2.56
N PHE A 118 -22.41 6.47 2.50
CA PHE A 118 -21.93 5.15 2.87
C PHE A 118 -20.92 4.63 1.84
N ASP A 119 -19.74 4.21 2.32
CA ASP A 119 -18.71 3.53 1.52
C ASP A 119 -18.39 2.17 2.18
N PRO A 120 -18.64 1.05 1.48
CA PRO A 120 -18.34 -0.29 2.01
C PRO A 120 -16.85 -0.53 2.32
N ASN A 121 -15.94 0.26 1.75
CA ASN A 121 -14.51 0.15 2.01
C ASN A 121 -14.10 0.82 3.34
N LEU A 122 -14.95 1.68 3.90
CA LEU A 122 -14.67 2.45 5.10
C LEU A 122 -15.67 2.14 6.23
N HIS A 123 -16.91 1.80 5.89
CA HIS A 123 -18.03 1.69 6.81
C HIS A 123 -18.57 0.26 6.87
N ASN A 124 -18.98 -0.14 8.05
CA ASN A 124 -19.72 -1.37 8.29
C ASN A 124 -21.16 -1.00 8.72
N ALA A 125 -22.11 -1.24 7.82
CA ALA A 125 -23.53 -1.03 8.10
C ALA A 125 -24.03 -2.14 9.02
N VAL A 126 -24.36 -1.79 10.27
CA VAL A 126 -24.89 -2.73 11.27
C VAL A 126 -26.42 -2.67 11.36
N MET A 127 -27.03 -1.56 10.92
CA MET A 127 -28.46 -1.35 10.89
C MET A 127 -28.86 -0.56 9.66
N HIS A 128 -30.08 -0.82 9.17
CA HIS A 128 -30.77 -0.03 8.15
C HIS A 128 -32.03 0.61 8.73
N ILE A 129 -32.34 1.81 8.24
CA ILE A 129 -33.63 2.48 8.53
C ILE A 129 -34.20 3.03 7.22
N ASP A 130 -35.53 3.07 7.16
CA ASP A 130 -36.24 3.80 6.13
C ASP A 130 -36.47 5.23 6.65
N ASP A 131 -35.84 6.23 6.08
CA ASP A 131 -35.95 7.64 6.47
C ASP A 131 -36.02 8.51 5.21
N GLU A 132 -37.22 8.92 4.86
CA GLU A 132 -37.50 9.76 3.69
C GLU A 132 -36.81 11.15 3.74
N SER A 133 -36.32 11.57 4.91
CA SER A 133 -35.60 12.86 5.07
C SER A 133 -34.14 12.79 4.67
N LEU A 134 -33.58 11.58 4.51
CA LEU A 134 -32.20 11.34 4.14
C LEU A 134 -32.10 10.79 2.71
N ALA A 135 -31.02 11.12 2.04
CA ALA A 135 -30.73 10.53 0.73
C ALA A 135 -30.41 9.03 0.85
N GLU A 136 -30.62 8.30 -0.23
CA GLU A 136 -30.23 6.89 -0.31
C GLU A 136 -28.75 6.69 0.06
N ASN A 137 -28.45 5.59 0.75
CA ASN A 137 -27.09 5.23 1.17
C ASN A 137 -26.38 6.32 2.01
N THR A 138 -27.14 7.07 2.81
CA THR A 138 -26.59 8.08 3.72
C THR A 138 -26.44 7.50 5.13
N ILE A 139 -25.35 7.82 5.81
CA ILE A 139 -25.13 7.46 7.21
C ILE A 139 -26.08 8.29 8.09
N SER A 140 -27.07 7.64 8.69
CA SER A 140 -28.03 8.29 9.61
C SER A 140 -27.42 8.44 11.01
N GLN A 141 -26.70 7.42 11.48
CA GLN A 141 -26.08 7.42 12.80
C GLN A 141 -24.74 6.68 12.79
N VAL A 142 -23.81 7.13 13.62
CA VAL A 142 -22.52 6.47 13.84
C VAL A 142 -22.49 5.91 15.25
N PHE A 143 -22.37 4.58 15.36
CA PHE A 143 -22.23 3.90 16.64
C PHE A 143 -20.78 3.85 17.10
N GLN A 144 -19.85 3.78 16.14
CA GLN A 144 -18.43 3.74 16.43
C GLN A 144 -17.64 4.38 15.27
N LYS A 145 -16.74 5.30 15.61
CA LYS A 145 -15.90 5.98 14.63
C LYS A 145 -14.92 5.02 13.94
N GLY A 146 -14.67 5.26 12.66
CA GLY A 146 -13.65 4.59 11.88
C GLY A 146 -12.31 5.30 11.96
N PHE A 147 -11.22 4.54 11.75
CA PHE A 147 -9.85 5.05 11.77
C PHE A 147 -9.05 4.47 10.62
N LYS A 148 -8.27 5.30 9.92
CA LYS A 148 -7.36 4.89 8.86
C LYS A 148 -5.99 5.55 9.02
N LEU A 149 -4.95 4.89 8.51
CA LEU A 149 -3.57 5.38 8.43
C LEU A 149 -3.15 5.39 6.97
N GLY A 150 -3.16 6.57 6.34
CA GLY A 150 -3.08 6.67 4.88
C GLY A 150 -4.20 5.88 4.22
N ASP A 151 -3.86 4.95 3.32
CA ASP A 151 -4.85 4.09 2.63
C ASP A 151 -5.28 2.87 3.45
N LYS A 152 -4.61 2.59 4.58
CA LYS A 152 -4.91 1.42 5.39
C LYS A 152 -5.99 1.72 6.43
N VAL A 153 -7.12 1.02 6.34
CA VAL A 153 -8.16 1.03 7.37
C VAL A 153 -7.67 0.25 8.60
N ILE A 154 -7.60 0.92 9.76
CA ILE A 154 -7.29 0.32 11.06
C ILE A 154 -8.56 -0.30 11.65
N ARG A 155 -9.69 0.44 11.54
CA ARG A 155 -11.00 0.02 12.02
C ARG A 155 -12.09 0.67 11.17
N PHE A 156 -13.04 -0.12 10.70
CA PHE A 156 -14.24 0.37 10.01
C PHE A 156 -15.14 1.15 10.97
N ALA A 157 -15.81 2.19 10.48
CA ALA A 157 -16.86 2.84 11.25
C ALA A 157 -18.09 1.95 11.29
N MET A 158 -18.69 1.77 12.46
CA MET A 158 -19.98 1.08 12.59
C MET A 158 -21.10 2.10 12.48
N VAL A 159 -21.94 1.94 11.48
CA VAL A 159 -22.95 2.95 11.10
C VAL A 159 -24.32 2.34 10.89
N GLN A 160 -25.32 3.20 11.01
CA GLN A 160 -26.67 2.97 10.53
C GLN A 160 -26.82 3.72 9.21
N VAL A 161 -27.39 3.06 8.22
CA VAL A 161 -27.57 3.60 6.87
C VAL A 161 -29.06 3.79 6.59
N ALA A 162 -29.41 4.90 5.96
CA ALA A 162 -30.74 5.20 5.50
C ALA A 162 -30.93 4.71 4.05
N ASN A 163 -32.10 4.11 3.78
CA ASN A 163 -32.66 3.72 2.47
C ASN A 163 -31.77 2.77 1.66
#